data_85950acbae928cfc09cbd069d2942ed9
#
_entry.id   85950acbae928cfc09cbd069d2942ed9
#
_cell.length_a   1.000
_cell.length_b   1.000
_cell.length_c   1.000
_cell.angle_alpha   90.00
_cell.angle_beta   90.00
_cell.angle_gamma   90.00
#
_symmetry.space_group_name_H-M   'P 1'
#
loop_
_entity.id
_entity.type
_entity.pdbx_description
1 polymer ?
#
loop_
_entity_poly.entity_id
_entity_poly.type
_entity_poly.pdbx_seq_one_letter_code
_entity_poly.pdbx_strand_id
1 'polypeptide(L)'
;MSTYHKLVPRAVYSVFLSMILLLFTYGCSPGYVIQAGLAELKILTSRRPIAEVIRDNATSSDLRTKLTLVSEARKFASETLAMDVGTSYTTFTQLDRDTLALVLSASPKDTLEPKTWWFPIVGRFPYRGFFDEDKALAEQLVLQKEGFDTYLRPTSAFSTLGWFSDPILSTVLRQNEIGLVETVLHELAHNHLFVRDQVDFNESFATFVGRAGTIEFFCTRLDISAANLLCEQAKARQTDQKQFDRFFSGLIKDLQKIYQNNKLSFSAKLAKREKLFDQSLDYFVNNIQPKLEILSYQYFSTTPINNATLLAQLRYNTRLSEFNDLIEEWGNLRSAIAYLKNNAESRKDPFSLLEE
;
A
#
# COMPACT_ATOMS: atom_id res chain seq x y z
N MET A 1 13.15 52.28 29.07
CA MET A 1 12.72 51.00 28.46
C MET A 1 13.58 50.80 27.21
N SER A 2 14.61 49.98 27.31
CA SER A 2 15.58 49.76 26.23
C SER A 2 15.25 48.40 25.55
N THR A 3 14.87 48.50 24.26
CA THR A 3 14.56 47.35 23.41
C THR A 3 15.86 46.73 22.89
N TYR A 4 16.28 45.59 23.48
CA TYR A 4 17.36 44.78 22.96
C TYR A 4 16.86 43.97 21.75
N HIS A 5 17.06 44.47 20.53
CA HIS A 5 17.07 43.64 19.32
C HIS A 5 18.32 42.75 19.35
N LYS A 6 18.16 41.48 19.72
CA LYS A 6 19.22 40.50 19.53
C LYS A 6 19.42 40.22 18.03
N LEU A 7 20.44 40.85 17.46
CA LEU A 7 20.94 40.53 16.11
C LEU A 7 21.42 39.08 16.10
N VAL A 8 20.69 38.19 15.42
CA VAL A 8 21.15 36.82 15.16
C VAL A 8 22.47 36.91 14.36
N PRO A 9 23.56 36.25 14.82
CA PRO A 9 24.87 36.41 14.17
C PRO A 9 24.80 35.91 12.72
N ARG A 10 25.42 36.65 11.79
CA ARG A 10 25.51 36.27 10.36
C ARG A 10 25.97 34.84 10.13
N ALA A 11 26.80 34.29 11.03
CA ALA A 11 27.22 32.89 11.02
C ALA A 11 26.05 31.88 11.12
N VAL A 12 25.00 32.19 11.88
CA VAL A 12 23.81 31.33 12.00
C VAL A 12 23.01 31.31 10.70
N TYR A 13 22.89 32.48 10.01
CA TYR A 13 22.28 32.53 8.69
C TYR A 13 23.09 31.78 7.63
N SER A 14 24.43 31.86 7.67
CA SER A 14 25.30 31.12 6.74
C SER A 14 25.24 29.62 6.97
N VAL A 15 25.21 29.16 8.22
CA VAL A 15 25.05 27.74 8.56
C VAL A 15 23.66 27.22 8.14
N PHE A 16 22.61 28.01 8.38
CA PHE A 16 21.25 27.65 7.97
C PHE A 16 21.11 27.61 6.44
N LEU A 17 21.70 28.58 5.74
CA LEU A 17 21.74 28.61 4.28
C LEU A 17 22.55 27.47 3.69
N SER A 18 23.71 27.14 4.29
CA SER A 18 24.54 25.98 3.90
C SER A 18 23.83 24.66 4.16
N MET A 19 23.10 24.55 5.27
CA MET A 19 22.30 23.35 5.59
C MET A 19 21.13 23.19 4.63
N ILE A 20 20.47 24.29 4.25
CA ILE A 20 19.47 24.30 3.20
C ILE A 20 20.10 23.90 1.85
N LEU A 21 21.25 24.47 1.48
CA LEU A 21 21.96 24.15 0.24
C LEU A 21 22.41 22.67 0.19
N LEU A 22 22.84 22.08 1.31
CA LEU A 22 23.17 20.66 1.44
C LEU A 22 21.93 19.76 1.29
N LEU A 23 20.75 20.19 1.74
CA LEU A 23 19.49 19.48 1.50
C LEU A 23 19.11 19.45 0.00
N PHE A 24 19.58 20.40 -0.79
CA PHE A 24 19.37 20.46 -2.25
C PHE A 24 20.28 19.51 -3.05
N THR A 25 21.38 19.03 -2.47
CA THR A 25 22.37 18.19 -3.18
C THR A 25 22.13 16.69 -2.99
N TYR A 26 21.28 16.27 -2.06
CA TYR A 26 20.97 14.88 -1.77
C TYR A 26 19.57 14.48 -2.27
N GLY A 27 19.45 14.16 -3.57
CA GLY A 27 18.52 13.17 -4.12
C GLY A 27 17.01 13.50 -4.19
N CYS A 28 16.48 14.49 -3.49
CA CYS A 28 15.09 14.95 -3.66
C CYS A 28 15.07 16.26 -4.43
N SER A 29 14.42 16.30 -5.61
CA SER A 29 14.18 17.60 -6.25
C SER A 29 13.24 18.40 -5.34
N PRO A 30 13.62 19.60 -4.89
CA PRO A 30 12.79 20.41 -3.98
C PRO A 30 11.39 20.67 -4.55
N GLY A 31 11.30 20.82 -5.87
CA GLY A 31 10.03 20.96 -6.57
C GLY A 31 9.08 19.79 -6.38
N TYR A 32 9.60 18.56 -6.26
CA TYR A 32 8.80 17.38 -5.95
C TYR A 32 8.19 17.45 -4.54
N VAL A 33 9.02 17.74 -3.54
CA VAL A 33 8.57 17.82 -2.12
C VAL A 33 7.52 18.93 -1.95
N ILE A 34 7.76 20.09 -2.55
CA ILE A 34 6.81 21.21 -2.51
C ILE A 34 5.49 20.84 -3.19
N GLN A 35 5.54 20.23 -4.36
CA GLN A 35 4.35 19.84 -5.11
C GLN A 35 3.54 18.75 -4.38
N ALA A 36 4.22 17.75 -3.81
CA ALA A 36 3.58 16.73 -2.98
C ALA A 36 2.93 17.36 -1.74
N GLY A 37 3.63 18.25 -1.05
CA GLY A 37 3.10 18.98 0.12
C GLY A 37 1.90 19.87 -0.20
N LEU A 38 1.88 20.56 -1.35
CA LEU A 38 0.74 21.37 -1.78
C LEU A 38 -0.48 20.51 -2.14
N ALA A 39 -0.26 19.36 -2.80
CA ALA A 39 -1.33 18.43 -3.10
C ALA A 39 -1.95 17.84 -1.83
N GLU A 40 -1.11 17.45 -0.86
CA GLU A 40 -1.54 16.98 0.44
C GLU A 40 -2.30 18.06 1.22
N LEU A 41 -1.79 19.28 1.25
CA LEU A 41 -2.46 20.42 1.90
C LEU A 41 -3.87 20.65 1.32
N LYS A 42 -4.03 20.55 -0.01
CA LYS A 42 -5.35 20.67 -0.66
C LYS A 42 -6.30 19.58 -0.17
N ILE A 43 -5.83 18.34 -0.04
CA ILE A 43 -6.63 17.21 0.46
C ILE A 43 -7.06 17.47 1.91
N LEU A 44 -6.11 17.83 2.78
CA LEU A 44 -6.36 18.05 4.19
C LEU A 44 -7.26 19.26 4.48
N THR A 45 -7.16 20.34 3.67
CA THR A 45 -8.01 21.54 3.84
C THR A 45 -9.43 21.36 3.30
N SER A 46 -9.65 20.41 2.38
CA SER A 46 -10.96 20.14 1.78
C SER A 46 -11.76 19.06 2.54
N ARG A 47 -11.24 18.53 3.63
CA ARG A 47 -11.89 17.46 4.41
C ARG A 47 -13.12 17.96 5.16
N ARG A 48 -14.16 17.12 5.17
CA ARG A 48 -15.40 17.32 5.93
C ARG A 48 -15.60 16.17 6.93
N PRO A 49 -16.07 16.39 8.16
CA PRO A 49 -16.42 15.31 9.07
C PRO A 49 -17.41 14.32 8.44
N ILE A 50 -17.13 13.03 8.49
CA ILE A 50 -18.02 11.99 7.91
C ILE A 50 -19.41 12.08 8.50
N ALA A 51 -19.54 12.30 9.82
CA ALA A 51 -20.83 12.43 10.47
C ALA A 51 -21.67 13.60 9.96
N GLU A 52 -21.07 14.69 9.51
CA GLU A 52 -21.75 15.82 8.89
C GLU A 52 -22.19 15.47 7.46
N VAL A 53 -21.30 14.84 6.67
CA VAL A 53 -21.63 14.41 5.30
C VAL A 53 -22.79 13.41 5.31
N ILE A 54 -22.81 12.44 6.23
CA ILE A 54 -23.91 11.47 6.36
C ILE A 54 -25.25 12.15 6.68
N ARG A 55 -25.25 13.21 7.50
CA ARG A 55 -26.47 13.94 7.90
C ARG A 55 -26.94 14.99 6.87
N ASP A 56 -26.09 15.36 5.95
CA ASP A 56 -26.40 16.35 4.91
C ASP A 56 -27.44 15.77 3.92
N ASN A 57 -28.59 16.44 3.80
CA ASN A 57 -29.66 16.02 2.91
C ASN A 57 -29.27 16.03 1.41
N ALA A 58 -28.25 16.80 1.04
CA ALA A 58 -27.71 16.84 -0.32
C ALA A 58 -26.82 15.63 -0.65
N THR A 59 -26.41 14.84 0.35
CA THR A 59 -25.59 13.64 0.16
C THR A 59 -26.40 12.52 -0.47
N SER A 60 -25.90 11.94 -1.57
CA SER A 60 -26.53 10.79 -2.23
C SER A 60 -26.62 9.58 -1.29
N SER A 61 -27.63 8.72 -1.51
CA SER A 61 -27.81 7.50 -0.71
C SER A 61 -26.59 6.57 -0.78
N ASP A 62 -25.98 6.42 -1.96
CA ASP A 62 -24.78 5.60 -2.16
C ASP A 62 -23.60 6.12 -1.33
N LEU A 63 -23.27 7.40 -1.44
CA LEU A 63 -22.19 8.02 -0.66
C LEU A 63 -22.43 7.88 0.85
N ARG A 64 -23.68 8.08 1.30
CA ARG A 64 -24.07 7.91 2.71
C ARG A 64 -23.85 6.48 3.19
N THR A 65 -24.29 5.49 2.41
CA THR A 65 -24.10 4.06 2.73
C THR A 65 -22.63 3.70 2.84
N LYS A 66 -21.82 4.13 1.87
CA LYS A 66 -20.37 3.85 1.89
C LYS A 66 -19.63 4.53 3.05
N LEU A 67 -19.96 5.78 3.35
CA LEU A 67 -19.36 6.48 4.51
C LEU A 67 -19.79 5.88 5.85
N THR A 68 -21.03 5.36 5.94
CA THR A 68 -21.48 4.61 7.12
C THR A 68 -20.67 3.34 7.26
N LEU A 69 -20.46 2.58 6.18
CA LEU A 69 -19.66 1.36 6.18
C LEU A 69 -18.20 1.63 6.60
N VAL A 70 -17.59 2.73 6.13
CA VAL A 70 -16.25 3.18 6.57
C VAL A 70 -16.22 3.43 8.08
N SER A 71 -17.23 4.12 8.62
CA SER A 71 -17.32 4.42 10.06
C SER A 71 -17.47 3.14 10.89
N GLU A 72 -18.24 2.17 10.40
CA GLU A 72 -18.41 0.86 11.04
C GLU A 72 -17.16 0.01 10.99
N ALA A 73 -16.45 -0.02 9.86
CA ALA A 73 -15.16 -0.72 9.72
C ALA A 73 -14.09 -0.11 10.64
N ARG A 74 -14.05 1.23 10.75
CA ARG A 74 -13.18 1.92 11.69
C ARG A 74 -13.51 1.58 13.13
N LYS A 75 -14.79 1.53 13.50
CA LYS A 75 -15.25 1.13 14.84
C LYS A 75 -14.85 -0.31 15.15
N PHE A 76 -15.04 -1.22 14.19
CA PHE A 76 -14.62 -2.62 14.31
C PHE A 76 -13.10 -2.73 14.55
N ALA A 77 -12.27 -2.00 13.77
CA ALA A 77 -10.83 -1.97 13.95
C ALA A 77 -10.43 -1.55 15.38
N SER A 78 -11.07 -0.52 15.93
CA SER A 78 -10.72 -0.01 17.27
C SER A 78 -11.29 -0.85 18.40
N GLU A 79 -12.55 -1.28 18.33
CA GLU A 79 -13.23 -1.94 19.44
C GLU A 79 -13.04 -3.47 19.43
N THR A 80 -13.15 -4.09 18.25
CA THR A 80 -13.05 -5.55 18.11
C THR A 80 -11.61 -6.00 17.95
N LEU A 81 -10.85 -5.38 17.02
CA LEU A 81 -9.45 -5.75 16.80
C LEU A 81 -8.48 -5.06 17.77
N ALA A 82 -8.96 -4.11 18.58
CA ALA A 82 -8.17 -3.33 19.54
C ALA A 82 -6.99 -2.57 18.89
N MET A 83 -7.16 -2.13 17.65
CA MET A 83 -6.15 -1.37 16.95
C MET A 83 -6.17 0.10 17.36
N ASP A 84 -4.98 0.71 17.44
CA ASP A 84 -4.87 2.17 17.51
C ASP A 84 -5.10 2.75 16.10
N VAL A 85 -6.27 3.35 15.91
CA VAL A 85 -6.68 3.92 14.63
C VAL A 85 -6.56 5.45 14.60
N GLY A 86 -6.14 6.05 15.69
CA GLY A 86 -6.03 7.51 15.81
C GLY A 86 -7.31 8.22 15.39
N THR A 87 -7.17 9.30 14.62
CA THR A 87 -8.28 10.06 14.03
C THR A 87 -8.42 9.85 12.51
N SER A 88 -7.68 8.93 11.92
CA SER A 88 -7.79 8.61 10.48
C SER A 88 -9.19 8.09 10.14
N TYR A 89 -9.67 8.46 8.96
CA TYR A 89 -10.99 8.10 8.43
C TYR A 89 -12.17 8.56 9.28
N THR A 90 -12.01 9.68 10.01
CA THR A 90 -13.13 10.42 10.62
C THR A 90 -13.64 11.53 9.71
N THR A 91 -12.89 11.85 8.66
CA THR A 91 -13.21 12.88 7.66
C THR A 91 -13.20 12.30 6.25
N PHE A 92 -13.90 12.96 5.34
CA PHE A 92 -14.03 12.63 3.92
C PHE A 92 -13.51 13.80 3.08
N THR A 93 -12.82 13.49 1.97
CA THR A 93 -12.42 14.45 0.94
C THR A 93 -12.89 14.00 -0.43
N GLN A 94 -13.67 14.85 -1.11
CA GLN A 94 -14.01 14.69 -2.52
C GLN A 94 -12.84 15.14 -3.38
N LEU A 95 -12.32 14.25 -4.22
CA LEU A 95 -11.30 14.59 -5.23
C LEU A 95 -11.96 14.97 -6.56
N ASP A 96 -11.33 15.90 -7.27
CA ASP A 96 -11.76 16.38 -8.60
C ASP A 96 -11.30 15.43 -9.74
N ARG A 97 -10.69 14.30 -9.40
CA ARG A 97 -10.07 13.35 -10.34
C ARG A 97 -10.30 11.90 -9.91
N ASP A 98 -10.12 10.99 -10.86
CA ASP A 98 -10.41 9.57 -10.69
C ASP A 98 -9.31 8.79 -9.96
N THR A 99 -8.13 9.37 -9.85
CA THR A 99 -6.97 8.79 -9.16
C THR A 99 -6.36 9.81 -8.22
N LEU A 100 -5.83 9.34 -7.09
CA LEU A 100 -5.13 10.22 -6.15
C LEU A 100 -3.79 10.68 -6.73
N ALA A 101 -2.97 9.73 -7.14
CA ALA A 101 -1.63 9.92 -7.65
C ALA A 101 -1.22 8.76 -8.56
N LEU A 102 -0.09 8.92 -9.25
CA LEU A 102 0.60 7.84 -9.96
C LEU A 102 1.79 7.37 -9.13
N VAL A 103 2.00 6.07 -9.07
CA VAL A 103 3.12 5.44 -8.34
C VAL A 103 4.04 4.77 -9.35
N LEU A 104 5.30 5.21 -9.39
CA LEU A 104 6.35 4.66 -10.22
C LEU A 104 7.24 3.73 -9.40
N SER A 105 7.33 2.47 -9.82
CA SER A 105 8.29 1.48 -9.35
C SER A 105 9.30 1.16 -10.45
N ALA A 106 10.52 0.77 -10.07
CA ALA A 106 11.55 0.34 -11.01
C ALA A 106 12.40 -0.78 -10.42
N SER A 107 13.00 -1.60 -11.29
CA SER A 107 13.87 -2.71 -10.91
C SER A 107 14.89 -3.00 -12.01
N PRO A 108 16.12 -3.43 -11.70
CA PRO A 108 17.03 -4.01 -12.69
C PRO A 108 16.37 -5.20 -13.37
N LYS A 109 16.79 -5.49 -14.61
CA LYS A 109 16.18 -6.55 -15.43
C LYS A 109 16.60 -7.96 -15.06
N ASP A 110 17.67 -8.12 -14.31
CA ASP A 110 18.31 -9.41 -13.99
C ASP A 110 18.34 -9.74 -12.50
N THR A 111 17.66 -8.93 -11.67
CA THR A 111 17.48 -9.16 -10.24
C THR A 111 16.07 -8.77 -9.80
N LEU A 112 15.53 -9.43 -8.77
CA LEU A 112 14.29 -9.04 -8.11
C LEU A 112 14.59 -8.12 -6.93
N GLU A 113 15.19 -6.97 -7.23
CA GLU A 113 15.51 -5.93 -6.25
C GLU A 113 14.85 -4.62 -6.66
N PRO A 114 14.09 -3.96 -5.79
CA PRO A 114 13.49 -2.69 -6.14
C PRO A 114 14.54 -1.58 -6.18
N LYS A 115 14.45 -0.68 -7.16
CA LYS A 115 15.08 0.64 -7.05
C LYS A 115 14.41 1.37 -5.89
N THR A 116 15.21 1.96 -5.00
CA THR A 116 14.70 2.70 -3.86
C THR A 116 14.98 4.19 -4.00
N TRP A 117 14.07 5.02 -3.51
CA TRP A 117 14.22 6.46 -3.34
C TRP A 117 14.27 6.78 -1.85
N TRP A 118 15.19 7.65 -1.46
CA TRP A 118 15.29 8.10 -0.09
C TRP A 118 14.42 9.35 0.12
N PHE A 119 13.65 9.35 1.19
CA PHE A 119 12.84 10.50 1.62
C PHE A 119 13.22 10.88 3.05
N PRO A 120 13.29 12.20 3.36
CA PRO A 120 13.41 12.65 4.74
C PRO A 120 12.26 12.05 5.57
N ILE A 121 12.50 11.74 6.84
CA ILE A 121 11.50 11.22 7.79
C ILE A 121 11.18 9.72 7.59
N VAL A 122 10.69 9.32 6.41
CA VAL A 122 10.18 7.95 6.17
C VAL A 122 11.24 6.97 5.67
N GLY A 123 12.43 7.46 5.28
CA GLY A 123 13.54 6.59 4.87
C GLY A 123 13.50 6.19 3.39
N ARG A 124 13.85 4.93 3.09
CA ARG A 124 13.92 4.40 1.73
C ARG A 124 12.61 3.71 1.34
N PHE A 125 12.06 4.12 0.19
CA PHE A 125 10.86 3.51 -0.37
C PHE A 125 11.14 2.93 -1.76
N PRO A 126 10.53 1.77 -2.09
CA PRO A 126 10.71 1.08 -3.37
C PRO A 126 9.81 1.65 -4.47
N TYR A 127 9.30 2.85 -4.29
CA TYR A 127 8.49 3.57 -5.27
C TYR A 127 8.53 5.07 -5.02
N ARG A 128 8.05 5.83 -6.03
CA ARG A 128 7.89 7.28 -5.97
C ARG A 128 6.50 7.67 -6.46
N GLY A 129 5.80 8.51 -5.68
CA GLY A 129 4.46 9.01 -6.00
C GLY A 129 4.53 10.30 -6.83
N PHE A 130 3.60 10.48 -7.78
CA PHE A 130 3.49 11.69 -8.59
C PHE A 130 2.03 12.14 -8.64
N PHE A 131 1.80 13.43 -8.41
CA PHE A 131 0.51 14.08 -8.60
C PHE A 131 0.35 14.71 -9.98
N ASP A 132 1.39 14.64 -10.80
CA ASP A 132 1.52 15.20 -12.14
C ASP A 132 1.93 14.07 -13.09
N GLU A 133 1.09 13.80 -14.08
CA GLU A 133 1.26 12.66 -15.00
C GLU A 133 2.46 12.86 -15.92
N ASP A 134 2.66 14.08 -16.46
CA ASP A 134 3.78 14.35 -17.37
C ASP A 134 5.13 14.12 -16.68
N LYS A 135 5.24 14.50 -15.40
CA LYS A 135 6.44 14.25 -14.60
C LYS A 135 6.65 12.77 -14.31
N ALA A 136 5.57 12.03 -14.05
CA ALA A 136 5.63 10.59 -13.86
C ALA A 136 6.13 9.87 -15.11
N LEU A 137 5.57 10.21 -16.26
CA LEU A 137 5.97 9.67 -17.56
C LEU A 137 7.41 10.05 -17.93
N ALA A 138 7.82 11.29 -17.70
CA ALA A 138 9.20 11.73 -17.93
C ALA A 138 10.21 10.93 -17.11
N GLU A 139 9.96 10.75 -15.80
CA GLU A 139 10.82 9.94 -14.93
C GLU A 139 10.84 8.47 -15.35
N GLN A 140 9.68 7.91 -15.73
CA GLN A 140 9.59 6.54 -16.25
C GLN A 140 10.48 6.35 -17.48
N LEU A 141 10.42 7.28 -18.44
CA LEU A 141 11.24 7.23 -19.64
C LEU A 141 12.75 7.33 -19.34
N VAL A 142 13.15 8.12 -18.36
CA VAL A 142 14.54 8.19 -17.91
C VAL A 142 15.00 6.84 -17.40
N LEU A 143 14.23 6.21 -16.50
CA LEU A 143 14.57 4.90 -15.94
C LEU A 143 14.60 3.79 -17.00
N GLN A 144 13.69 3.83 -17.95
CA GLN A 144 13.69 2.88 -19.08
C GLN A 144 14.95 3.01 -19.94
N LYS A 145 15.41 4.25 -20.22
CA LYS A 145 16.66 4.52 -20.93
C LYS A 145 17.90 4.07 -20.13
N GLU A 146 17.84 4.12 -18.80
CA GLU A 146 18.88 3.58 -17.91
C GLU A 146 18.86 2.04 -17.86
N GLY A 147 17.90 1.38 -18.51
CA GLY A 147 17.83 -0.08 -18.61
C GLY A 147 16.99 -0.74 -17.51
N PHE A 148 16.24 0.01 -16.71
CA PHE A 148 15.34 -0.56 -15.71
C PHE A 148 14.03 -1.07 -16.33
N ASP A 149 13.46 -2.10 -15.74
CA ASP A 149 12.03 -2.38 -15.82
C ASP A 149 11.29 -1.34 -14.98
N THR A 150 10.16 -0.87 -15.49
CA THR A 150 9.36 0.15 -14.80
C THR A 150 7.89 -0.23 -14.75
N TYR A 151 7.20 0.23 -13.70
CA TYR A 151 5.76 0.10 -13.56
C TYR A 151 5.17 1.39 -13.02
N LEU A 152 4.35 2.03 -13.83
CA LEU A 152 3.60 3.23 -13.46
C LEU A 152 2.13 2.83 -13.30
N ARG A 153 1.57 3.05 -12.11
CA ARG A 153 0.19 2.69 -11.81
C ARG A 153 -0.54 3.79 -11.05
N PRO A 154 -1.86 3.93 -11.25
CA PRO A 154 -2.67 4.79 -10.40
C PRO A 154 -2.76 4.22 -8.97
N THR A 155 -2.95 5.12 -8.00
CA THR A 155 -3.35 4.76 -6.64
C THR A 155 -4.59 5.55 -6.24
N SER A 156 -5.48 4.90 -5.49
CA SER A 156 -6.73 5.49 -4.98
C SER A 156 -6.62 5.96 -3.53
N ALA A 157 -5.64 5.43 -2.80
CA ALA A 157 -5.39 5.74 -1.41
C ALA A 157 -3.88 5.86 -1.15
N PHE A 158 -3.51 6.51 -0.08
CA PHE A 158 -2.22 6.39 0.59
C PHE A 158 -2.42 6.69 2.08
N SER A 159 -1.52 6.18 2.91
CA SER A 159 -1.47 6.53 4.32
C SER A 159 -0.31 7.47 4.60
N THR A 160 -0.53 8.45 5.45
CA THR A 160 0.54 9.28 5.99
C THR A 160 1.25 8.60 7.18
N LEU A 161 1.01 7.31 7.38
CA LEU A 161 1.59 6.48 8.44
C LEU A 161 1.30 7.04 9.84
N GLY A 162 0.12 7.63 10.02
CA GLY A 162 -0.29 8.24 11.29
C GLY A 162 0.28 9.63 11.58
N TRP A 163 1.10 10.21 10.67
CA TRP A 163 1.62 11.58 10.83
C TRP A 163 0.52 12.63 10.70
N PHE A 164 -0.51 12.35 9.91
CA PHE A 164 -1.71 13.19 9.79
C PHE A 164 -2.95 12.32 9.93
N SER A 165 -4.08 12.97 10.24
CA SER A 165 -5.39 12.32 10.23
C SER A 165 -5.86 12.17 8.79
N ASP A 166 -5.60 11.01 8.18
CA ASP A 166 -5.93 10.77 6.78
C ASP A 166 -7.46 10.76 6.58
N PRO A 167 -8.00 11.56 5.62
CA PRO A 167 -9.40 11.46 5.24
C PRO A 167 -9.65 10.23 4.38
N ILE A 168 -10.86 9.67 4.41
CA ILE A 168 -11.28 8.76 3.35
C ILE A 168 -11.51 9.56 2.06
N LEU A 169 -10.96 9.07 0.95
CA LEU A 169 -11.01 9.76 -0.34
C LEU A 169 -12.14 9.20 -1.21
N SER A 170 -12.76 10.05 -2.05
CA SER A 170 -13.80 9.63 -2.98
C SER A 170 -13.35 8.53 -3.95
N THR A 171 -12.07 8.45 -4.26
CA THR A 171 -11.48 7.38 -5.08
C THR A 171 -11.55 6.00 -4.43
N VAL A 172 -11.42 5.90 -3.11
CA VAL A 172 -11.54 4.66 -2.34
C VAL A 172 -12.99 4.17 -2.31
N LEU A 173 -13.95 5.10 -2.22
CA LEU A 173 -15.38 4.78 -2.16
C LEU A 173 -15.97 4.19 -3.46
N ARG A 174 -15.18 4.11 -4.55
CA ARG A 174 -15.60 3.43 -5.80
C ARG A 174 -15.56 1.92 -5.72
N GLN A 175 -14.91 1.38 -4.72
CA GLN A 175 -14.86 -0.06 -4.49
C GLN A 175 -16.23 -0.59 -4.05
N ASN A 176 -16.44 -1.89 -4.24
CA ASN A 176 -17.57 -2.59 -3.61
C ASN A 176 -17.37 -2.66 -2.09
N GLU A 177 -18.36 -3.11 -1.36
CA GLU A 177 -18.37 -3.12 0.10
C GLU A 177 -17.20 -3.91 0.68
N ILE A 178 -16.88 -5.08 0.12
CA ILE A 178 -15.81 -5.95 0.59
C ILE A 178 -14.44 -5.29 0.35
N GLY A 179 -14.20 -4.79 -0.86
CA GLY A 179 -12.96 -4.10 -1.20
C GLY A 179 -12.77 -2.82 -0.38
N LEU A 180 -13.87 -2.08 -0.12
CA LEU A 180 -13.86 -0.88 0.71
C LEU A 180 -13.44 -1.20 2.15
N VAL A 181 -14.03 -2.21 2.78
CA VAL A 181 -13.68 -2.61 4.15
C VAL A 181 -12.24 -3.14 4.20
N GLU A 182 -11.82 -3.97 3.24
CA GLU A 182 -10.45 -4.47 3.13
C GLU A 182 -9.44 -3.30 3.07
N THR A 183 -9.71 -2.30 2.23
CA THR A 183 -8.85 -1.11 2.12
C THR A 183 -8.84 -0.30 3.42
N VAL A 184 -9.99 -0.06 4.04
CA VAL A 184 -10.07 0.70 5.31
C VAL A 184 -9.28 0.01 6.42
N LEU A 185 -9.43 -1.30 6.58
CA LEU A 185 -8.70 -2.06 7.60
C LEU A 185 -7.21 -2.12 7.31
N HIS A 186 -6.81 -2.26 6.04
CA HIS A 186 -5.42 -2.22 5.61
C HIS A 186 -4.74 -0.89 5.98
N GLU A 187 -5.34 0.22 5.62
CA GLU A 187 -4.75 1.54 5.89
C GLU A 187 -4.76 1.88 7.39
N LEU A 188 -5.76 1.43 8.14
CA LEU A 188 -5.78 1.58 9.60
C LEU A 188 -4.72 0.69 10.29
N ALA A 189 -4.35 -0.44 9.67
CA ALA A 189 -3.27 -1.27 10.18
C ALA A 189 -1.91 -0.56 10.14
N HIS A 190 -1.65 0.28 9.14
CA HIS A 190 -0.46 1.12 9.09
C HIS A 190 -0.40 2.15 10.23
N ASN A 191 -1.54 2.67 10.68
CA ASN A 191 -1.57 3.55 11.85
C ASN A 191 -1.25 2.79 13.14
N HIS A 192 -1.67 1.51 13.21
CA HIS A 192 -1.47 0.68 14.39
C HIS A 192 -0.03 0.18 14.51
N LEU A 193 0.58 -0.29 13.43
CA LEU A 193 1.95 -0.82 13.40
C LEU A 193 2.67 -0.38 12.14
N PHE A 194 3.77 0.34 12.32
CA PHE A 194 4.69 0.72 11.24
C PHE A 194 6.14 0.53 11.71
N VAL A 195 6.86 -0.38 11.07
CA VAL A 195 8.28 -0.63 11.34
C VAL A 195 9.10 0.09 10.28
N ARG A 196 9.96 1.01 10.72
CA ARG A 196 10.78 1.84 9.82
C ARG A 196 11.68 0.99 8.93
N ASP A 197 11.81 1.37 7.65
CA ASP A 197 12.61 0.70 6.62
C ASP A 197 12.22 -0.76 6.32
N GLN A 198 11.04 -1.21 6.79
CA GLN A 198 10.49 -2.57 6.62
C GLN A 198 9.20 -2.56 5.78
N VAL A 199 9.28 -1.96 4.57
CA VAL A 199 8.08 -1.72 3.74
C VAL A 199 7.34 -3.02 3.43
N ASP A 200 8.04 -4.09 3.04
CA ASP A 200 7.41 -5.36 2.68
C ASP A 200 6.69 -6.02 3.88
N PHE A 201 7.26 -5.90 5.08
CA PHE A 201 6.59 -6.35 6.31
C PHE A 201 5.34 -5.51 6.61
N ASN A 202 5.45 -4.19 6.56
CA ASN A 202 4.34 -3.29 6.85
C ASN A 202 3.16 -3.51 5.90
N GLU A 203 3.42 -3.66 4.60
CA GLU A 203 2.39 -3.91 3.60
C GLU A 203 1.77 -5.32 3.73
N SER A 204 2.59 -6.33 4.04
CA SER A 204 2.10 -7.70 4.26
C SER A 204 1.27 -7.78 5.54
N PHE A 205 1.70 -7.13 6.62
CA PHE A 205 0.91 -6.99 7.85
C PHE A 205 -0.43 -6.30 7.60
N ALA A 206 -0.41 -5.15 6.91
CA ALA A 206 -1.64 -4.43 6.59
C ALA A 206 -2.57 -5.25 5.68
N THR A 207 -2.01 -5.98 4.70
CA THR A 207 -2.77 -6.89 3.84
C THR A 207 -3.38 -8.05 4.64
N PHE A 208 -2.64 -8.63 5.55
CA PHE A 208 -3.13 -9.67 6.47
C PHE A 208 -4.33 -9.16 7.28
N VAL A 209 -4.18 -8.01 7.94
CA VAL A 209 -5.26 -7.38 8.74
C VAL A 209 -6.47 -7.04 7.86
N GLY A 210 -6.23 -6.46 6.68
CA GLY A 210 -7.27 -6.10 5.73
C GLY A 210 -8.10 -7.32 5.31
N ARG A 211 -7.43 -8.40 4.85
CA ARG A 211 -8.08 -9.63 4.37
C ARG A 211 -8.82 -10.39 5.49
N ALA A 212 -8.12 -10.70 6.58
CA ALA A 212 -8.71 -11.48 7.68
C ALA A 212 -9.78 -10.67 8.43
N GLY A 213 -9.51 -9.39 8.69
CA GLY A 213 -10.45 -8.49 9.35
C GLY A 213 -11.73 -8.27 8.57
N THR A 214 -11.66 -8.23 7.23
CA THR A 214 -12.86 -8.11 6.37
C THR A 214 -13.79 -9.31 6.50
N ILE A 215 -13.23 -10.51 6.55
CA ILE A 215 -14.04 -11.72 6.78
C ILE A 215 -14.69 -11.66 8.16
N GLU A 216 -13.91 -11.38 9.21
CA GLU A 216 -14.44 -11.29 10.57
C GLU A 216 -15.50 -10.20 10.67
N PHE A 217 -15.28 -9.02 10.06
CA PHE A 217 -16.24 -7.91 10.04
C PHE A 217 -17.58 -8.33 9.44
N PHE A 218 -17.62 -8.96 8.27
CA PHE A 218 -18.89 -9.34 7.64
C PHE A 218 -19.52 -10.58 8.26
N CYS A 219 -18.71 -11.55 8.73
CA CYS A 219 -19.22 -12.82 9.25
C CYS A 219 -19.73 -12.71 10.71
N THR A 220 -19.37 -11.68 11.46
CA THR A 220 -19.88 -11.43 12.83
C THR A 220 -21.11 -10.52 12.86
N ARG A 221 -21.53 -9.94 11.75
CA ARG A 221 -22.70 -9.05 11.66
C ARG A 221 -23.98 -9.87 11.50
N LEU A 222 -24.61 -10.17 12.60
CA LEU A 222 -25.85 -10.96 12.62
C LEU A 222 -27.13 -10.16 12.34
N ASP A 223 -27.06 -8.84 12.29
CA ASP A 223 -28.17 -7.90 12.26
C ASP A 223 -28.63 -7.50 10.84
N ILE A 224 -27.92 -7.92 9.80
CA ILE A 224 -28.19 -7.54 8.42
C ILE A 224 -28.49 -8.79 7.58
N SER A 225 -29.65 -8.87 6.94
CA SER A 225 -30.04 -10.01 6.08
C SER A 225 -29.06 -10.23 4.89
N ALA A 226 -28.39 -9.18 4.44
CA ALA A 226 -27.34 -9.26 3.42
C ALA A 226 -25.95 -9.68 3.99
N ALA A 227 -25.78 -9.74 5.31
CA ALA A 227 -24.49 -10.05 5.93
C ALA A 227 -23.98 -11.44 5.57
N ASN A 228 -24.87 -12.43 5.49
CA ASN A 228 -24.51 -13.79 5.08
C ASN A 228 -23.93 -13.81 3.66
N LEU A 229 -24.50 -13.05 2.72
CA LEU A 229 -24.01 -12.98 1.34
C LEU A 229 -22.62 -12.31 1.31
N LEU A 230 -22.43 -11.18 2.01
CA LEU A 230 -21.15 -10.48 2.08
C LEU A 230 -20.08 -11.29 2.80
N CYS A 231 -20.45 -12.05 3.84
CA CYS A 231 -19.56 -13.00 4.50
C CYS A 231 -19.06 -14.07 3.53
N GLU A 232 -19.97 -14.73 2.79
CA GLU A 232 -19.58 -15.76 1.81
C GLU A 232 -18.76 -15.16 0.65
N GLN A 233 -19.11 -13.98 0.16
CA GLN A 233 -18.32 -13.30 -0.86
C GLN A 233 -16.91 -12.91 -0.34
N ALA A 234 -16.77 -12.47 0.92
CA ALA A 234 -15.47 -12.17 1.53
C ALA A 234 -14.61 -13.44 1.64
N LYS A 235 -15.20 -14.57 2.02
CA LYS A 235 -14.51 -15.88 2.04
C LYS A 235 -14.09 -16.33 0.64
N ALA A 236 -14.98 -16.23 -0.34
CA ALA A 236 -14.69 -16.58 -1.73
C ALA A 236 -13.56 -15.70 -2.27
N ARG A 237 -13.60 -14.38 -2.01
CA ARG A 237 -12.52 -13.44 -2.35
C ARG A 237 -11.18 -13.85 -1.72
N GLN A 238 -11.15 -14.27 -0.46
CA GLN A 238 -9.93 -14.79 0.18
C GLN A 238 -9.43 -16.08 -0.49
N THR A 239 -10.35 -16.95 -0.90
CA THR A 239 -10.01 -18.19 -1.63
C THR A 239 -9.32 -17.85 -2.95
N ASP A 240 -9.87 -16.90 -3.73
CA ASP A 240 -9.26 -16.39 -4.95
C ASP A 240 -7.87 -15.79 -4.69
N GLN A 241 -7.74 -14.97 -3.63
CA GLN A 241 -6.47 -14.38 -3.22
C GLN A 241 -5.42 -15.46 -2.91
N LYS A 242 -5.78 -16.47 -2.10
CA LYS A 242 -4.88 -17.60 -1.79
C LYS A 242 -4.47 -18.40 -3.03
N GLN A 243 -5.38 -18.53 -4.00
CA GLN A 243 -5.10 -19.24 -5.25
C GLN A 243 -4.11 -18.46 -6.12
N PHE A 244 -4.32 -17.14 -6.25
CA PHE A 244 -3.38 -16.25 -6.95
C PHE A 244 -2.03 -16.20 -6.24
N ASP A 245 -1.99 -16.08 -4.91
CA ASP A 245 -0.77 -15.97 -4.13
C ASP A 245 0.14 -17.21 -4.28
N ARG A 246 -0.46 -18.41 -4.35
CA ARG A 246 0.30 -19.67 -4.61
C ARG A 246 0.91 -19.68 -6.00
N PHE A 247 0.15 -19.31 -7.02
CA PHE A 247 0.63 -19.19 -8.39
C PHE A 247 1.76 -18.16 -8.47
N PHE A 248 1.54 -16.97 -7.90
CA PHE A 248 2.49 -15.86 -7.92
C PHE A 248 3.79 -16.21 -7.18
N SER A 249 3.72 -16.84 -6.02
CA SER A 249 4.90 -17.30 -5.28
C SER A 249 5.71 -18.34 -6.08
N GLY A 250 5.05 -19.21 -6.85
CA GLY A 250 5.71 -20.12 -7.77
C GLY A 250 6.51 -19.40 -8.85
N LEU A 251 5.89 -18.41 -9.50
CA LEU A 251 6.54 -17.58 -10.52
C LEU A 251 7.77 -16.85 -9.94
N ILE A 252 7.63 -16.23 -8.77
CA ILE A 252 8.73 -15.52 -8.10
C ILE A 252 9.90 -16.48 -7.78
N LYS A 253 9.61 -17.66 -7.25
CA LYS A 253 10.62 -18.67 -6.95
C LYS A 253 11.39 -19.13 -8.19
N ASP A 254 10.70 -19.34 -9.31
CA ASP A 254 11.34 -19.78 -10.54
C ASP A 254 12.16 -18.64 -11.19
N LEU A 255 11.69 -17.42 -11.09
CA LEU A 255 12.44 -16.24 -11.54
C LEU A 255 13.71 -16.03 -10.72
N GLN A 256 13.66 -16.20 -9.40
CA GLN A 256 14.83 -16.13 -8.51
C GLN A 256 15.89 -17.17 -8.88
N LYS A 257 15.49 -18.41 -9.22
CA LYS A 257 16.44 -19.45 -9.70
C LYS A 257 17.17 -19.02 -10.97
N ILE A 258 16.49 -18.34 -11.90
CA ILE A 258 17.12 -17.80 -13.12
C ILE A 258 18.16 -16.74 -12.74
N TYR A 259 17.81 -15.80 -11.89
CA TYR A 259 18.68 -14.67 -11.53
C TYR A 259 19.87 -15.07 -10.67
N GLN A 260 19.70 -16.02 -9.75
CA GLN A 260 20.76 -16.55 -8.91
C GLN A 260 21.73 -17.48 -9.66
N ASN A 261 21.41 -17.88 -10.89
CA ASN A 261 22.29 -18.75 -11.67
C ASN A 261 23.50 -17.96 -12.25
N ASN A 262 24.61 -18.02 -11.55
CA ASN A 262 25.85 -17.34 -11.95
C ASN A 262 26.53 -17.90 -13.21
N LYS A 263 26.04 -19.06 -13.74
CA LYS A 263 26.53 -19.61 -15.02
C LYS A 263 25.84 -18.99 -16.23
N LEU A 264 24.78 -18.21 -16.04
CA LEU A 264 24.07 -17.54 -17.12
C LEU A 264 24.65 -16.14 -17.35
N SER A 265 24.86 -15.78 -18.61
CA SER A 265 25.12 -14.40 -19.00
C SER A 265 23.89 -13.52 -18.79
N PHE A 266 24.08 -12.21 -18.74
CA PHE A 266 22.96 -11.25 -18.65
C PHE A 266 21.92 -11.50 -19.74
N SER A 267 22.33 -11.63 -21.00
CA SER A 267 21.41 -11.91 -22.12
C SER A 267 20.67 -13.23 -21.98
N ALA A 268 21.34 -14.28 -21.47
CA ALA A 268 20.71 -15.57 -21.23
C ALA A 268 19.69 -15.52 -20.07
N LYS A 269 19.96 -14.74 -19.02
CA LYS A 269 18.99 -14.48 -17.95
C LYS A 269 17.74 -13.79 -18.51
N LEU A 270 17.92 -12.74 -19.32
CA LEU A 270 16.82 -12.03 -19.95
C LEU A 270 15.97 -12.94 -20.85
N ALA A 271 16.58 -13.71 -21.73
CA ALA A 271 15.84 -14.64 -22.59
C ALA A 271 15.03 -15.68 -21.80
N LYS A 272 15.60 -16.20 -20.71
CA LYS A 272 14.91 -17.17 -19.84
C LYS A 272 13.75 -16.56 -19.05
N ARG A 273 13.91 -15.31 -18.55
CA ARG A 273 12.84 -14.63 -17.83
C ARG A 273 11.65 -14.31 -18.75
N GLU A 274 11.90 -13.80 -19.96
CA GLU A 274 10.82 -13.53 -20.92
C GLU A 274 10.01 -14.80 -21.21
N LYS A 275 10.71 -15.90 -21.49
CA LYS A 275 10.05 -17.20 -21.67
C LYS A 275 9.23 -17.62 -20.43
N LEU A 276 9.75 -17.40 -19.23
CA LEU A 276 9.03 -17.70 -17.98
C LEU A 276 7.78 -16.80 -17.83
N PHE A 277 7.87 -15.52 -18.18
CA PHE A 277 6.73 -14.60 -18.15
C PHE A 277 5.63 -15.03 -19.11
N ASP A 278 5.97 -15.35 -20.36
CA ASP A 278 4.99 -15.85 -21.34
C ASP A 278 4.31 -17.13 -20.84
N GLN A 279 5.09 -18.10 -20.36
CA GLN A 279 4.56 -19.37 -19.84
C GLN A 279 3.67 -19.17 -18.62
N SER A 280 4.04 -18.26 -17.74
CA SER A 280 3.26 -17.94 -16.53
C SER A 280 1.97 -17.24 -16.88
N LEU A 281 1.98 -16.33 -17.86
CA LEU A 281 0.78 -15.68 -18.37
C LEU A 281 -0.20 -16.69 -18.97
N ASP A 282 0.30 -17.55 -19.86
CA ASP A 282 -0.51 -18.61 -20.47
C ASP A 282 -1.11 -19.55 -19.41
N TYR A 283 -0.29 -19.95 -18.43
CA TYR A 283 -0.77 -20.80 -17.34
C TYR A 283 -1.83 -20.09 -16.49
N PHE A 284 -1.63 -18.81 -16.16
CA PHE A 284 -2.60 -18.03 -15.41
C PHE A 284 -3.94 -17.94 -16.11
N VAL A 285 -3.94 -17.52 -17.38
CA VAL A 285 -5.16 -17.32 -18.18
C VAL A 285 -5.93 -18.63 -18.36
N ASN A 286 -5.24 -19.75 -18.59
CA ASN A 286 -5.88 -21.01 -18.91
C ASN A 286 -6.21 -21.88 -17.68
N ASN A 287 -5.50 -21.72 -16.54
CA ASN A 287 -5.60 -22.67 -15.41
C ASN A 287 -5.98 -22.01 -14.08
N ILE A 288 -5.70 -20.71 -13.89
CA ILE A 288 -5.97 -19.99 -12.64
C ILE A 288 -7.19 -19.11 -12.77
N GLN A 289 -7.16 -18.15 -13.71
CA GLN A 289 -8.21 -17.15 -13.88
C GLN A 289 -9.63 -17.75 -14.04
N PRO A 290 -9.84 -18.86 -14.79
CA PRO A 290 -11.18 -19.46 -14.92
C PRO A 290 -11.75 -20.07 -13.64
N LYS A 291 -10.92 -20.27 -12.60
CA LYS A 291 -11.32 -20.84 -11.31
C LYS A 291 -11.60 -19.79 -10.24
N LEU A 292 -11.35 -18.53 -10.53
CA LEU A 292 -11.60 -17.42 -9.63
C LEU A 292 -13.10 -17.06 -9.67
N GLU A 293 -13.70 -16.83 -8.50
CA GLU A 293 -15.14 -16.57 -8.36
C GLU A 293 -15.47 -15.09 -8.26
N ILE A 294 -14.66 -14.32 -7.52
CA ILE A 294 -14.90 -12.91 -7.19
C ILE A 294 -13.86 -12.01 -7.84
N LEU A 295 -12.59 -12.40 -7.83
CA LEU A 295 -11.48 -11.63 -8.37
C LEU A 295 -11.11 -12.12 -9.77
N SER A 296 -10.84 -11.20 -10.68
CA SER A 296 -10.39 -11.56 -12.04
C SER A 296 -8.87 -11.47 -12.24
N TYR A 297 -8.20 -10.68 -11.39
CA TYR A 297 -6.78 -10.31 -11.59
C TYR A 297 -6.47 -9.91 -13.03
N GLN A 298 -7.42 -9.26 -13.68
CA GLN A 298 -7.33 -8.87 -15.09
C GLN A 298 -6.07 -8.05 -15.38
N TYR A 299 -5.60 -7.25 -14.43
CA TYR A 299 -4.37 -6.49 -14.59
C TYR A 299 -3.16 -7.40 -14.89
N PHE A 300 -3.12 -8.63 -14.36
CA PHE A 300 -2.03 -9.57 -14.58
C PHE A 300 -1.98 -10.06 -16.05
N SER A 301 -3.15 -10.16 -16.71
CA SER A 301 -3.24 -10.54 -18.13
C SER A 301 -3.19 -9.35 -19.10
N THR A 302 -3.41 -8.11 -18.63
CA THR A 302 -3.46 -6.92 -19.50
C THR A 302 -2.26 -5.99 -19.35
N THR A 303 -1.47 -6.14 -18.27
CA THR A 303 -0.27 -5.35 -18.03
C THR A 303 0.97 -6.18 -18.37
N PRO A 304 1.96 -5.63 -19.11
CA PRO A 304 3.20 -6.35 -19.36
C PRO A 304 3.90 -6.80 -18.08
N ILE A 305 4.19 -8.09 -17.98
CA ILE A 305 4.92 -8.64 -16.84
C ILE A 305 6.38 -8.22 -16.94
N ASN A 306 6.91 -7.63 -15.89
CA ASN A 306 8.32 -7.31 -15.71
C ASN A 306 8.69 -7.29 -14.23
N ASN A 307 9.97 -7.12 -13.87
CA ASN A 307 10.39 -7.16 -12.48
C ASN A 307 9.73 -6.06 -11.62
N ALA A 308 9.48 -4.88 -12.16
CA ALA A 308 8.84 -3.79 -11.42
C ALA A 308 7.35 -4.08 -11.14
N THR A 309 6.61 -4.70 -12.09
CA THR A 309 5.23 -5.14 -11.88
C THR A 309 5.15 -6.26 -10.85
N LEU A 310 6.06 -7.23 -10.93
CA LEU A 310 6.12 -8.33 -9.97
C LEU A 310 6.46 -7.88 -8.56
N LEU A 311 7.45 -7.00 -8.40
CA LEU A 311 7.83 -6.43 -7.09
C LEU A 311 6.73 -5.57 -6.48
N ALA A 312 5.98 -4.82 -7.31
CA ALA A 312 4.83 -4.05 -6.83
C ALA A 312 3.74 -4.95 -6.25
N GLN A 313 3.55 -6.14 -6.81
CA GLN A 313 2.61 -7.14 -6.30
C GLN A 313 3.18 -7.93 -5.10
N LEU A 314 4.46 -8.31 -5.15
CA LEU A 314 5.13 -9.08 -4.11
C LEU A 314 5.11 -8.37 -2.75
N ARG A 315 5.23 -7.05 -2.74
CA ARG A 315 5.19 -6.20 -1.55
C ARG A 315 3.99 -6.48 -0.65
N TYR A 316 2.84 -6.73 -1.24
CA TYR A 316 1.58 -7.01 -0.52
C TYR A 316 1.35 -8.48 -0.22
N ASN A 317 2.21 -9.38 -0.72
CA ASN A 317 1.98 -10.83 -0.66
C ASN A 317 3.15 -11.61 -0.07
N THR A 318 4.06 -10.95 0.67
CA THR A 318 5.20 -11.62 1.28
C THR A 318 4.78 -12.37 2.53
N ARG A 319 4.94 -13.70 2.54
CA ARG A 319 4.70 -14.59 3.69
C ARG A 319 3.28 -14.51 4.29
N LEU A 320 2.26 -14.20 3.50
CA LEU A 320 0.87 -14.05 3.99
C LEU A 320 0.28 -15.32 4.57
N SER A 321 0.70 -16.50 4.10
CA SER A 321 0.28 -17.78 4.72
C SER A 321 0.69 -17.84 6.17
N GLU A 322 1.92 -17.48 6.48
CA GLU A 322 2.49 -17.52 7.81
C GLU A 322 1.84 -16.48 8.75
N PHE A 323 1.46 -15.30 8.24
CA PHE A 323 0.62 -14.38 9.01
C PHE A 323 -0.74 -14.99 9.37
N ASN A 324 -1.35 -15.76 8.46
CA ASN A 324 -2.62 -16.42 8.76
C ASN A 324 -2.45 -17.55 9.80
N ASP A 325 -1.31 -18.23 9.81
CA ASP A 325 -1.01 -19.28 10.80
C ASP A 325 -0.99 -18.71 12.22
N LEU A 326 -0.59 -17.45 12.39
CA LEU A 326 -0.67 -16.76 13.70
C LEU A 326 -2.10 -16.65 14.27
N ILE A 327 -3.14 -16.64 13.42
CA ILE A 327 -4.53 -16.64 13.93
C ILE A 327 -4.84 -17.95 14.64
N GLU A 328 -4.37 -19.08 14.09
CA GLU A 328 -4.54 -20.39 14.68
C GLU A 328 -3.72 -20.53 15.96
N GLU A 329 -2.48 -20.06 15.94
CA GLU A 329 -1.55 -20.10 17.07
C GLU A 329 -2.03 -19.23 18.25
N TRP A 330 -2.45 -18.01 17.99
CA TRP A 330 -2.90 -17.06 19.02
C TRP A 330 -4.42 -17.09 19.27
N GLY A 331 -5.15 -18.00 18.61
CA GLY A 331 -6.56 -18.30 18.81
C GLY A 331 -7.54 -17.33 18.14
N ASN A 332 -7.13 -16.12 17.76
CA ASN A 332 -7.95 -15.14 17.02
C ASN A 332 -7.10 -14.02 16.40
N LEU A 333 -7.70 -13.28 15.46
CA LEU A 333 -7.04 -12.18 14.75
C LEU A 333 -6.55 -11.07 15.68
N ARG A 334 -7.36 -10.67 16.67
CA ARG A 334 -6.99 -9.62 17.64
C ARG A 334 -5.70 -9.98 18.40
N SER A 335 -5.57 -11.21 18.85
CA SER A 335 -4.39 -11.68 19.60
C SER A 335 -3.15 -11.73 18.70
N ALA A 336 -3.29 -12.19 17.44
CA ALA A 336 -2.22 -12.18 16.45
C ALA A 336 -1.73 -10.75 16.14
N ILE A 337 -2.65 -9.79 15.96
CA ILE A 337 -2.31 -8.37 15.78
C ILE A 337 -1.54 -7.83 17.00
N ALA A 338 -2.01 -8.12 18.23
CA ALA A 338 -1.38 -7.66 19.46
C ALA A 338 0.04 -8.26 19.62
N TYR A 339 0.24 -9.54 19.28
CA TYR A 339 1.56 -10.17 19.30
C TYR A 339 2.53 -9.44 18.36
N LEU A 340 2.13 -9.21 17.10
CA LEU A 340 2.97 -8.50 16.13
C LEU A 340 3.27 -7.07 16.57
N LYS A 341 2.26 -6.32 17.07
CA LYS A 341 2.46 -4.95 17.56
C LYS A 341 3.47 -4.87 18.70
N ASN A 342 3.43 -5.80 19.62
CA ASN A 342 4.31 -5.78 20.80
C ASN A 342 5.76 -6.18 20.50
N ASN A 343 6.00 -6.90 19.40
CA ASN A 343 7.30 -7.50 19.14
C ASN A 343 8.02 -6.98 17.89
N ALA A 344 7.31 -6.51 16.85
CA ALA A 344 7.90 -6.24 15.54
C ALA A 344 8.94 -5.11 15.55
N GLU A 345 8.71 -4.02 16.29
CA GLU A 345 9.62 -2.86 16.32
C GLU A 345 11.00 -3.18 16.96
N SER A 346 11.04 -4.21 17.80
CA SER A 346 12.28 -4.65 18.46
C SER A 346 13.16 -5.57 17.61
N ARG A 347 12.63 -6.06 16.48
CA ARG A 347 13.32 -7.03 15.61
C ARG A 347 14.05 -6.33 14.48
N LYS A 348 15.26 -6.80 14.19
CA LYS A 348 16.01 -6.35 13.00
C LYS A 348 15.29 -6.80 11.71
N ASP A 349 14.76 -8.03 11.71
CA ASP A 349 13.89 -8.56 10.68
C ASP A 349 12.57 -8.97 11.36
N PRO A 350 11.49 -8.17 11.19
CA PRO A 350 10.22 -8.47 11.83
C PRO A 350 9.52 -9.72 11.27
N PHE A 351 9.89 -10.20 10.08
CA PHE A 351 9.41 -11.46 9.55
C PHE A 351 9.86 -12.68 10.38
N SER A 352 10.93 -12.56 11.19
CA SER A 352 11.35 -13.64 12.10
C SER A 352 10.28 -14.03 13.13
N LEU A 353 9.33 -13.13 13.43
CA LEU A 353 8.19 -13.41 14.31
C LEU A 353 7.20 -14.44 13.74
N LEU A 354 7.28 -14.73 12.45
CA LEU A 354 6.45 -15.75 11.80
C LEU A 354 7.06 -17.14 11.85
N GLU A 355 8.22 -17.31 12.52
CA GLU A 355 8.99 -18.56 12.63
C GLU A 355 9.06 -19.06 14.10
N GLU A 356 8.55 -18.28 15.04
CA GLU A 356 8.53 -18.58 16.47
C GLU A 356 7.29 -19.36 16.88
#